data_7aa626421ba173d98547c401aea3186f
#
_entry.id   7aa626421ba173d98547c401aea3186f
#
_cell.length_a   1.000
_cell.length_b   1.000
_cell.length_c   1.000
_cell.angle_alpha   90.00
_cell.angle_beta   90.00
_cell.angle_gamma   90.00
#
_symmetry.space_group_name_H-M   'P 1'
#
loop_
_entity.id
_entity.type
_entity.pdbx_description
1 polymer ?
#
loop_
_entity_poly.entity_id
_entity_poly.type
_entity_poly.pdbx_seq_one_letter_code
_entity_poly.pdbx_strand_id
1 'polypeptide(L)'
;MAAAPASIPDRARVVVIGGGIIGTSVAYHLGQLGWGPETLLLERDRLTSGTTWHAAGLMVTFGSFSETSTRMRHYTRDLYARLEAETGQSTGFAPIGLIEVAADEGRLEEYRRVAAFNRLMGTEVHEISPREIADLFPPARTDDLLAGFYMPQDGRVNPVDATMALAKGARMRGVTILEGTPVLDVLTTDGRVVGVRTAQGDIECEYVVNAAGMWARQLAERSGVTVPNQAAEHYYLLTDPIPGLDPDLPVLEDPGSYGYYRPEGDGMMIGLFEPVCAPWHVDAIPEDASFLTLPPDWERMGPYLEKAMARIPASMEVG
;
A
#
# COMPACT_ATOMS: atom_id res chain seq x y z
N MET A 1 1.54 26.99 21.58
CA MET A 1 2.92 26.67 21.99
C MET A 1 3.23 25.29 21.41
N ALA A 2 4.20 25.19 20.51
CA ALA A 2 4.67 23.89 20.05
C ALA A 2 5.26 23.14 21.26
N ALA A 3 4.88 21.88 21.45
CA ALA A 3 5.49 21.03 22.46
C ALA A 3 7.00 20.95 22.18
N ALA A 4 7.83 21.00 23.21
CA ALA A 4 9.26 20.79 23.07
C ALA A 4 9.47 19.42 22.38
N PRO A 5 10.42 19.31 21.42
CA PRO A 5 10.70 18.04 20.79
C PRO A 5 11.02 17.00 21.86
N ALA A 6 10.40 15.83 21.77
CA ALA A 6 10.71 14.73 22.67
C ALA A 6 12.21 14.43 22.60
N SER A 7 12.88 14.29 23.75
CA SER A 7 14.29 13.92 23.77
C SER A 7 14.45 12.53 23.14
N ILE A 8 15.41 12.39 22.24
CA ILE A 8 15.75 11.09 21.68
C ILE A 8 16.42 10.23 22.79
N PRO A 9 16.17 8.90 22.81
CA PRO A 9 16.90 8.02 23.71
C PRO A 9 18.35 7.83 23.22
N ASP A 10 19.27 7.64 24.13
CA ASP A 10 20.68 7.36 23.80
C ASP A 10 20.87 5.97 23.16
N ARG A 11 19.91 5.05 23.40
CA ARG A 11 20.01 3.66 22.96
C ARG A 11 18.64 3.04 22.69
N ALA A 12 18.59 2.19 21.65
CA ALA A 12 17.51 1.23 21.40
C ALA A 12 18.14 -0.07 20.88
N ARG A 13 17.48 -1.22 21.06
CA ARG A 13 18.00 -2.46 20.46
C ARG A 13 17.72 -2.52 18.97
N VAL A 14 16.51 -2.12 18.56
CA VAL A 14 16.10 -2.05 17.17
C VAL A 14 15.67 -0.62 16.83
N VAL A 15 16.24 -0.08 15.76
CA VAL A 15 15.78 1.17 15.16
C VAL A 15 15.11 0.87 13.83
N VAL A 16 13.84 1.23 13.69
CA VAL A 16 13.08 1.18 12.44
C VAL A 16 13.05 2.58 11.83
N ILE A 17 13.53 2.72 10.58
CA ILE A 17 13.63 4.00 9.89
C ILE A 17 12.51 4.10 8.85
N GLY A 18 11.60 5.04 9.06
CA GLY A 18 10.44 5.31 8.20
C GLY A 18 9.11 4.94 8.85
N GLY A 19 8.18 5.89 8.85
CA GLY A 19 6.85 5.81 9.46
C GLY A 19 5.72 5.53 8.46
N GLY A 20 6.02 4.94 7.31
CA GLY A 20 5.04 4.42 6.37
C GLY A 20 4.46 3.07 6.81
N ILE A 21 3.60 2.48 5.97
CA ILE A 21 2.92 1.21 6.27
C ILE A 21 3.92 0.08 6.61
N ILE A 22 5.07 0.02 5.94
CA ILE A 22 6.07 -1.03 6.17
C ILE A 22 6.73 -0.85 7.54
N GLY A 23 7.22 0.36 7.86
CA GLY A 23 7.89 0.60 9.14
C GLY A 23 6.96 0.43 10.34
N THR A 24 5.73 0.93 10.25
CA THR A 24 4.73 0.76 11.32
C THR A 24 4.30 -0.70 11.48
N SER A 25 4.23 -1.46 10.37
CA SER A 25 3.97 -2.90 10.41
C SER A 25 5.11 -3.65 11.11
N VAL A 26 6.37 -3.37 10.77
CA VAL A 26 7.53 -3.95 11.46
C VAL A 26 7.50 -3.62 12.95
N ALA A 27 7.29 -2.36 13.32
CA ALA A 27 7.21 -1.92 14.70
C ALA A 27 6.08 -2.63 15.48
N TYR A 28 4.89 -2.76 14.86
CA TYR A 28 3.77 -3.49 15.43
C TYR A 28 4.13 -4.96 15.73
N HIS A 29 4.74 -5.65 14.76
CA HIS A 29 5.08 -7.06 14.90
C HIS A 29 6.24 -7.28 15.89
N LEU A 30 7.22 -6.38 15.93
CA LEU A 30 8.25 -6.41 16.99
C LEU A 30 7.60 -6.24 18.37
N GLY A 31 6.62 -5.35 18.50
CA GLY A 31 5.83 -5.21 19.72
C GLY A 31 5.08 -6.48 20.10
N GLN A 32 4.47 -7.18 19.11
CA GLN A 32 3.81 -8.48 19.33
C GLN A 32 4.77 -9.57 19.81
N LEU A 33 6.01 -9.53 19.33
CA LEU A 33 7.06 -10.48 19.71
C LEU A 33 7.74 -10.14 21.06
N GLY A 34 7.27 -9.11 21.75
CA GLY A 34 7.81 -8.70 23.06
C GLY A 34 9.02 -7.75 22.99
N TRP A 35 9.39 -7.27 21.82
CA TRP A 35 10.52 -6.35 21.64
C TRP A 35 10.11 -4.87 21.68
N GLY A 36 8.86 -4.58 21.99
CA GLY A 36 8.32 -3.22 21.99
C GLY A 36 9.16 -2.21 22.76
N PRO A 37 9.47 -2.45 24.07
CA PRO A 37 10.26 -1.51 24.87
C PRO A 37 11.69 -1.28 24.37
N GLU A 38 12.21 -2.19 23.53
CA GLU A 38 13.56 -2.11 22.97
C GLU A 38 13.55 -1.57 21.53
N THR A 39 12.37 -1.24 20.99
CA THR A 39 12.18 -0.80 19.58
C THR A 39 11.87 0.68 19.52
N LEU A 40 12.59 1.37 18.65
CA LEU A 40 12.40 2.78 18.32
C LEU A 40 12.09 2.91 16.83
N LEU A 41 10.98 3.57 16.48
CA LEU A 41 10.69 3.97 15.11
C LEU A 41 10.95 5.46 14.96
N LEU A 42 11.73 5.82 13.95
CA LEU A 42 12.07 7.19 13.59
C LEU A 42 11.45 7.56 12.25
N GLU A 43 10.62 8.58 12.25
CA GLU A 43 10.04 9.17 11.05
C GLU A 43 10.54 10.61 10.89
N ARG A 44 11.00 10.97 9.69
CA ARG A 44 11.60 12.28 9.44
C ARG A 44 10.61 13.44 9.53
N ASP A 45 9.35 13.23 9.16
CA ASP A 45 8.30 14.23 9.21
C ASP A 45 7.10 13.71 10.00
N ARG A 46 6.08 13.16 9.34
CA ARG A 46 4.88 12.57 9.94
C ARG A 46 4.68 11.15 9.47
N LEU A 47 4.05 10.35 10.30
CA LEU A 47 3.58 9.03 9.86
C LEU A 47 2.76 9.19 8.58
N THR A 48 2.96 8.27 7.64
CA THR A 48 2.28 8.21 6.32
C THR A 48 2.73 9.22 5.26
N SER A 49 3.53 10.23 5.58
CA SER A 49 3.86 11.36 4.68
C SER A 49 4.62 10.99 3.39
N GLY A 50 5.15 9.77 3.30
CA GLY A 50 5.80 9.24 2.09
C GLY A 50 4.77 8.79 1.04
N THR A 51 4.96 7.58 0.47
CA THR A 51 4.04 7.02 -0.55
C THR A 51 2.80 6.36 0.04
N THR A 52 2.71 6.18 1.35
CA THR A 52 1.60 5.46 2.01
C THR A 52 0.26 6.20 1.87
N TRP A 53 0.24 7.52 2.04
CA TRP A 53 -0.99 8.30 2.14
C TRP A 53 -1.85 8.26 0.87
N HIS A 54 -1.24 8.09 -0.30
CA HIS A 54 -1.93 8.08 -1.59
C HIS A 54 -1.95 6.69 -2.27
N ALA A 55 -1.70 5.62 -1.53
CA ALA A 55 -1.87 4.27 -2.06
C ALA A 55 -3.35 3.98 -2.35
N ALA A 56 -3.63 3.20 -3.40
CA ALA A 56 -5.00 2.88 -3.82
C ALA A 56 -5.81 2.12 -2.75
N GLY A 57 -5.15 1.45 -1.82
CA GLY A 57 -5.79 0.78 -0.70
C GLY A 57 -6.59 -0.46 -1.08
N LEU A 58 -6.19 -1.17 -2.13
CA LEU A 58 -6.79 -2.44 -2.52
C LEU A 58 -6.32 -3.56 -1.59
N MET A 59 -7.26 -4.36 -1.09
CA MET A 59 -6.97 -5.55 -0.29
C MET A 59 -7.26 -6.78 -1.12
N VAL A 60 -6.21 -7.40 -1.66
CA VAL A 60 -6.27 -8.44 -2.68
C VAL A 60 -5.60 -9.71 -2.16
N THR A 61 -6.34 -10.82 -2.07
CA THR A 61 -5.79 -12.14 -1.71
C THR A 61 -5.56 -13.03 -2.93
N PHE A 62 -6.14 -12.70 -4.06
CA PHE A 62 -6.01 -13.39 -5.35
C PHE A 62 -4.73 -13.01 -6.11
N GLY A 63 -4.37 -13.78 -7.13
CA GLY A 63 -3.37 -13.37 -8.14
C GLY A 63 -1.96 -13.94 -7.94
N SER A 64 -1.71 -14.82 -6.98
CA SER A 64 -0.38 -15.40 -6.73
C SER A 64 -0.35 -16.92 -6.81
N PHE A 65 0.69 -17.48 -7.43
CA PHE A 65 1.07 -18.88 -7.35
C PHE A 65 2.06 -19.19 -6.21
N SER A 66 2.44 -18.19 -5.42
CA SER A 66 3.34 -18.38 -4.28
C SER A 66 2.55 -18.64 -3.01
N GLU A 67 2.80 -19.77 -2.38
CA GLU A 67 2.24 -20.12 -1.06
C GLU A 67 2.55 -19.05 -0.01
N THR A 68 3.80 -18.60 0.04
CA THR A 68 4.23 -17.56 0.99
C THR A 68 3.49 -16.24 0.74
N SER A 69 3.40 -15.79 -0.52
CA SER A 69 2.67 -14.57 -0.87
C SER A 69 1.18 -14.69 -0.50
N THR A 70 0.53 -15.81 -0.81
CA THR A 70 -0.89 -16.02 -0.48
C THR A 70 -1.12 -16.02 1.04
N ARG A 71 -0.27 -16.70 1.81
CA ARG A 71 -0.33 -16.68 3.28
C ARG A 71 -0.13 -15.27 3.85
N MET A 72 0.81 -14.49 3.32
CA MET A 72 1.03 -13.11 3.76
C MET A 72 -0.19 -12.21 3.46
N ARG A 73 -0.83 -12.38 2.29
CA ARG A 73 -2.05 -11.64 1.93
C ARG A 73 -3.21 -11.98 2.88
N HIS A 74 -3.47 -13.27 3.15
CA HIS A 74 -4.46 -13.70 4.14
C HIS A 74 -4.17 -13.11 5.52
N TYR A 75 -2.93 -13.23 5.97
CA TYR A 75 -2.53 -12.67 7.26
C TYR A 75 -2.79 -11.15 7.34
N THR A 76 -2.49 -10.42 6.27
CA THR A 76 -2.69 -8.96 6.22
C THR A 76 -4.18 -8.60 6.27
N ARG A 77 -5.02 -9.28 5.47
CA ARG A 77 -6.47 -9.10 5.50
C ARG A 77 -7.03 -9.34 6.90
N ASP A 78 -6.69 -10.48 7.49
CA ASP A 78 -7.17 -10.87 8.80
C ASP A 78 -6.63 -9.95 9.92
N LEU A 79 -5.40 -9.43 9.74
CA LEU A 79 -4.85 -8.43 10.65
C LEU A 79 -5.64 -7.13 10.57
N TYR A 80 -5.91 -6.60 9.39
CA TYR A 80 -6.65 -5.34 9.24
C TYR A 80 -8.08 -5.44 9.75
N ALA A 81 -8.72 -6.59 9.56
CA ALA A 81 -10.06 -6.85 10.08
C ALA A 81 -10.13 -6.82 11.63
N ARG A 82 -9.05 -7.18 12.34
CA ARG A 82 -9.05 -7.21 13.82
C ARG A 82 -8.38 -6.01 14.49
N LEU A 83 -7.57 -5.23 13.75
CA LEU A 83 -6.79 -4.13 14.32
C LEU A 83 -7.65 -3.06 15.01
N GLU A 84 -8.82 -2.76 14.49
CA GLU A 84 -9.73 -1.80 15.14
C GLU A 84 -10.17 -2.29 16.52
N ALA A 85 -10.56 -3.56 16.63
CA ALA A 85 -10.92 -4.14 17.92
C ALA A 85 -9.74 -4.18 18.91
N GLU A 86 -8.51 -4.42 18.41
CA GLU A 86 -7.30 -4.42 19.23
C GLU A 86 -6.87 -3.05 19.70
N THR A 87 -6.98 -2.05 18.84
CA THR A 87 -6.35 -0.74 19.05
C THR A 87 -7.33 0.38 19.32
N GLY A 88 -8.61 0.22 18.96
CA GLY A 88 -9.58 1.28 18.93
C GLY A 88 -9.27 2.35 17.87
N GLN A 89 -8.51 1.99 16.82
CA GLN A 89 -8.24 2.81 15.65
C GLN A 89 -8.72 2.06 14.42
N SER A 90 -9.64 2.66 13.66
CA SER A 90 -10.12 2.07 12.40
C SER A 90 -8.97 1.88 11.42
N THR A 91 -9.06 0.84 10.60
CA THR A 91 -8.21 0.64 9.44
C THR A 91 -8.88 1.10 8.15
N GLY A 92 -10.16 1.43 8.22
CA GLY A 92 -11.00 1.65 7.04
C GLY A 92 -11.13 0.39 6.15
N PHE A 93 -10.85 -0.80 6.70
CA PHE A 93 -11.02 -2.05 5.97
C PHE A 93 -12.50 -2.34 5.78
N ALA A 94 -12.90 -2.46 4.51
CA ALA A 94 -14.25 -2.81 4.08
C ALA A 94 -14.18 -4.08 3.21
N PRO A 95 -14.62 -5.24 3.71
CA PRO A 95 -14.68 -6.48 2.94
C PRO A 95 -15.90 -6.49 2.01
N ILE A 96 -15.89 -5.61 1.03
CA ILE A 96 -16.97 -5.40 0.05
C ILE A 96 -16.83 -6.26 -1.20
N GLY A 97 -15.80 -7.10 -1.24
CA GLY A 97 -15.47 -7.94 -2.38
C GLY A 97 -14.47 -7.32 -3.35
N LEU A 98 -13.90 -8.18 -4.18
CA LEU A 98 -13.05 -7.80 -5.30
C LEU A 98 -13.33 -8.72 -6.49
N ILE A 99 -13.37 -8.17 -7.68
CA ILE A 99 -13.60 -8.88 -8.94
C ILE A 99 -12.41 -8.65 -9.86
N GLU A 100 -11.74 -9.71 -10.27
CA GLU A 100 -10.76 -9.71 -11.37
C GLU A 100 -11.45 -10.16 -12.66
N VAL A 101 -11.32 -9.42 -13.76
CA VAL A 101 -11.99 -9.77 -15.01
C VAL A 101 -11.05 -10.30 -16.07
N ALA A 102 -11.57 -11.19 -16.92
CA ALA A 102 -10.88 -11.75 -18.08
C ALA A 102 -11.66 -11.42 -19.35
N ALA A 103 -11.01 -10.69 -20.27
CA ALA A 103 -11.58 -10.32 -21.57
C ALA A 103 -11.04 -11.17 -22.72
N ASP A 104 -10.04 -12.04 -22.49
CA ASP A 104 -9.47 -12.96 -23.48
C ASP A 104 -9.24 -14.34 -22.90
N GLU A 105 -9.12 -15.33 -23.79
CA GLU A 105 -8.94 -16.75 -23.44
C GLU A 105 -7.64 -17.01 -22.66
N GLY A 106 -6.56 -16.29 -22.95
CA GLY A 106 -5.29 -16.45 -22.25
C GLY A 106 -5.40 -16.02 -20.79
N ARG A 107 -6.03 -14.87 -20.52
CA ARG A 107 -6.29 -14.37 -19.17
C ARG A 107 -7.29 -15.28 -18.42
N LEU A 108 -8.31 -15.76 -19.12
CA LEU A 108 -9.27 -16.69 -18.52
C LEU A 108 -8.60 -17.99 -18.06
N GLU A 109 -7.74 -18.57 -18.90
CA GLU A 109 -6.99 -19.79 -18.55
C GLU A 109 -6.01 -19.53 -17.38
N GLU A 110 -5.28 -18.43 -17.42
CA GLU A 110 -4.39 -18.02 -16.32
C GLU A 110 -5.17 -17.90 -15.01
N TYR A 111 -6.27 -17.17 -14.99
CA TYR A 111 -7.06 -16.95 -13.78
C TYR A 111 -7.73 -18.20 -13.25
N ARG A 112 -8.14 -19.14 -14.10
CA ARG A 112 -8.62 -20.45 -13.65
C ARG A 112 -7.54 -21.25 -12.92
N ARG A 113 -6.29 -21.19 -13.39
CA ARG A 113 -5.14 -21.82 -12.71
C ARG A 113 -4.83 -21.14 -11.39
N VAL A 114 -4.80 -19.81 -11.37
CA VAL A 114 -4.62 -19.01 -10.14
C VAL A 114 -5.72 -19.31 -9.16
N ALA A 115 -6.98 -19.32 -9.59
CA ALA A 115 -8.12 -19.62 -8.73
C ALA A 115 -8.04 -21.03 -8.12
N ALA A 116 -7.64 -22.02 -8.90
CA ALA A 116 -7.45 -23.38 -8.42
C ALA A 116 -6.38 -23.44 -7.30
N PHE A 117 -5.24 -22.78 -7.52
CA PHE A 117 -4.17 -22.68 -6.52
C PHE A 117 -4.61 -21.90 -5.29
N ASN A 118 -5.26 -20.75 -5.46
CA ASN A 118 -5.68 -19.91 -4.33
C ASN A 118 -6.78 -20.58 -3.51
N ARG A 119 -7.71 -21.32 -4.13
CA ARG A 119 -8.68 -22.18 -3.39
C ARG A 119 -7.99 -23.26 -2.57
N LEU A 120 -6.96 -23.92 -3.11
CA LEU A 120 -6.14 -24.87 -2.37
C LEU A 120 -5.51 -24.23 -1.13
N MET A 121 -5.14 -22.96 -1.23
CA MET A 121 -4.57 -22.16 -0.15
C MET A 121 -5.63 -21.55 0.80
N GLY A 122 -6.92 -21.79 0.55
CA GLY A 122 -8.02 -21.34 1.41
C GLY A 122 -8.62 -19.99 1.04
N THR A 123 -8.28 -19.40 -0.12
CA THR A 123 -8.97 -18.21 -0.63
C THR A 123 -10.33 -18.61 -1.18
N GLU A 124 -11.38 -17.92 -0.78
CA GLU A 124 -12.70 -18.05 -1.37
C GLU A 124 -12.71 -17.30 -2.71
N VAL A 125 -12.83 -18.05 -3.81
CA VAL A 125 -12.83 -17.50 -5.19
C VAL A 125 -13.95 -18.14 -5.97
N HIS A 126 -14.80 -17.33 -6.59
CA HIS A 126 -15.90 -17.75 -7.46
C HIS A 126 -15.63 -17.29 -8.89
N GLU A 127 -15.66 -18.19 -9.85
CA GLU A 127 -15.75 -17.82 -11.27
C GLU A 127 -17.18 -17.42 -11.56
N ILE A 128 -17.39 -16.20 -12.06
CA ILE A 128 -18.70 -15.59 -12.32
C ILE A 128 -18.83 -15.16 -13.78
N SER A 129 -20.06 -15.16 -14.28
CA SER A 129 -20.38 -14.74 -15.64
C SER A 129 -20.36 -13.20 -15.81
N PRO A 130 -20.27 -12.69 -17.07
CA PRO A 130 -20.41 -11.25 -17.34
C PRO A 130 -21.71 -10.63 -16.81
N ARG A 131 -22.79 -11.40 -16.75
CA ARG A 131 -24.05 -10.94 -16.16
C ARG A 131 -23.94 -10.75 -14.65
N GLU A 132 -23.36 -11.72 -13.95
CA GLU A 132 -23.12 -11.60 -12.51
C GLU A 132 -22.15 -10.46 -12.18
N ILE A 133 -21.16 -10.18 -13.06
CA ILE A 133 -20.31 -9.00 -12.92
C ILE A 133 -21.16 -7.73 -13.02
N ALA A 134 -22.06 -7.62 -14.02
CA ALA A 134 -22.94 -6.47 -14.18
C ALA A 134 -23.90 -6.30 -13.00
N ASP A 135 -24.37 -7.40 -12.39
CA ASP A 135 -25.21 -7.37 -11.19
C ASP A 135 -24.44 -6.89 -9.95
N LEU A 136 -23.15 -7.29 -9.81
CA LEU A 136 -22.29 -6.90 -8.69
C LEU A 136 -21.65 -5.52 -8.85
N PHE A 137 -21.35 -5.12 -10.09
CA PHE A 137 -20.71 -3.86 -10.43
C PHE A 137 -21.40 -3.18 -11.61
N PRO A 138 -22.61 -2.64 -11.41
CA PRO A 138 -23.43 -2.06 -12.49
C PRO A 138 -22.77 -0.99 -13.36
N PRO A 139 -21.80 -0.17 -12.86
CA PRO A 139 -21.13 0.82 -13.70
C PRO A 139 -20.23 0.23 -14.80
N ALA A 140 -19.85 -1.06 -14.70
CA ALA A 140 -18.92 -1.66 -15.64
C ALA A 140 -19.61 -2.07 -16.96
N ARG A 141 -18.94 -1.81 -18.08
CA ARG A 141 -19.24 -2.45 -19.35
C ARG A 141 -18.74 -3.90 -19.31
N THR A 142 -19.59 -4.86 -19.64
CA THR A 142 -19.28 -6.30 -19.51
C THR A 142 -19.48 -7.10 -20.79
N ASP A 143 -19.88 -6.46 -21.90
CA ASP A 143 -20.18 -7.12 -23.19
C ASP A 143 -19.00 -7.75 -23.90
N ASP A 144 -17.77 -7.35 -23.55
CA ASP A 144 -16.51 -7.86 -24.04
C ASP A 144 -15.81 -8.84 -23.07
N LEU A 145 -16.41 -9.13 -21.92
CA LEU A 145 -15.82 -9.99 -20.90
C LEU A 145 -16.20 -11.47 -21.14
N LEU A 146 -15.29 -12.37 -20.79
CA LEU A 146 -15.51 -13.82 -20.80
C LEU A 146 -15.94 -14.34 -19.43
N ALA A 147 -15.32 -13.85 -18.36
CA ALA A 147 -15.63 -14.21 -16.98
C ALA A 147 -15.05 -13.18 -16.00
N GLY A 148 -15.50 -13.26 -14.75
CA GLY A 148 -14.89 -12.64 -13.58
C GLY A 148 -14.50 -13.68 -12.53
N PHE A 149 -13.61 -13.28 -11.64
CA PHE A 149 -13.20 -14.04 -10.45
C PHE A 149 -13.49 -13.20 -9.23
N TYR A 150 -14.48 -13.58 -8.45
CA TYR A 150 -14.96 -12.82 -7.32
C TYR A 150 -14.46 -13.39 -5.99
N MET A 151 -13.85 -12.53 -5.18
CA MET A 151 -13.36 -12.79 -3.84
C MET A 151 -14.19 -11.98 -2.84
N PRO A 152 -15.20 -12.57 -2.18
CA PRO A 152 -16.13 -11.83 -1.33
C PRO A 152 -15.49 -11.27 -0.04
N GLN A 153 -14.36 -11.82 0.40
CA GLN A 153 -13.66 -11.40 1.63
C GLN A 153 -12.60 -10.33 1.38
N ASP A 154 -12.30 -10.03 0.12
CA ASP A 154 -11.39 -8.96 -0.28
C ASP A 154 -12.13 -7.60 -0.31
N GLY A 155 -11.46 -6.54 -0.66
CA GLY A 155 -12.07 -5.23 -0.72
C GLY A 155 -11.07 -4.09 -0.66
N ARG A 156 -11.34 -3.11 0.16
CA ARG A 156 -10.48 -1.91 0.29
C ARG A 156 -10.11 -1.63 1.74
N VAL A 157 -9.05 -0.87 1.92
CA VAL A 157 -8.55 -0.37 3.20
C VAL A 157 -8.16 1.10 3.03
N ASN A 158 -8.27 1.90 4.09
CA ASN A 158 -7.67 3.23 4.07
C ASN A 158 -6.18 3.12 4.47
N PRO A 159 -5.21 3.44 3.58
CA PRO A 159 -3.80 3.24 3.86
C PRO A 159 -3.28 4.06 5.04
N VAL A 160 -3.80 5.28 5.23
CA VAL A 160 -3.45 6.14 6.36
C VAL A 160 -3.98 5.52 7.66
N ASP A 161 -5.25 5.16 7.70
CA ASP A 161 -5.88 4.59 8.89
C ASP A 161 -5.24 3.26 9.30
N ALA A 162 -4.97 2.37 8.34
CA ALA A 162 -4.26 1.11 8.59
C ALA A 162 -2.87 1.35 9.21
N THR A 163 -2.13 2.32 8.67
CA THR A 163 -0.81 2.70 9.20
C THR A 163 -0.92 3.27 10.62
N MET A 164 -1.91 4.12 10.87
CA MET A 164 -2.14 4.70 12.20
C MET A 164 -2.60 3.63 13.20
N ALA A 165 -3.39 2.64 12.78
CA ALA A 165 -3.79 1.51 13.62
C ALA A 165 -2.58 0.65 14.00
N LEU A 166 -1.69 0.33 13.04
CA LEU A 166 -0.43 -0.37 13.31
C LEU A 166 0.47 0.41 14.25
N ALA A 167 0.65 1.72 14.01
CA ALA A 167 1.46 2.58 14.87
C ALA A 167 0.89 2.65 16.29
N LYS A 168 -0.44 2.76 16.45
CA LYS A 168 -1.10 2.75 17.76
C LYS A 168 -0.89 1.40 18.46
N GLY A 169 -1.08 0.29 17.75
CA GLY A 169 -0.83 -1.05 18.26
C GLY A 169 0.62 -1.30 18.67
N ALA A 170 1.58 -0.70 17.96
CA ALA A 170 3.00 -0.71 18.32
C ALA A 170 3.25 0.05 19.64
N ARG A 171 2.72 1.29 19.74
CA ARG A 171 2.82 2.11 20.97
C ARG A 171 2.20 1.41 22.20
N MET A 172 1.04 0.77 22.03
CA MET A 172 0.38 0.01 23.10
C MET A 172 1.24 -1.15 23.63
N ARG A 173 2.21 -1.61 22.83
CA ARG A 173 3.16 -2.68 23.18
C ARG A 173 4.55 -2.16 23.57
N GLY A 174 4.66 -0.86 23.83
CA GLY A 174 5.89 -0.24 24.34
C GLY A 174 6.86 0.26 23.28
N VAL A 175 6.53 0.19 21.97
CA VAL A 175 7.37 0.79 20.94
C VAL A 175 7.35 2.32 21.05
N THR A 176 8.52 2.95 21.06
CA THR A 176 8.66 4.39 20.95
C THR A 176 8.63 4.81 19.49
N ILE A 177 7.77 5.76 19.13
CA ILE A 177 7.66 6.31 17.77
C ILE A 177 7.87 7.82 17.86
N LEU A 178 8.92 8.31 17.19
CA LEU A 178 9.29 9.72 17.12
C LEU A 178 9.13 10.22 15.69
N GLU A 179 8.27 11.21 15.53
CA GLU A 179 8.07 11.97 14.29
C GLU A 179 8.97 13.22 14.31
N GLY A 180 9.21 13.83 13.16
CA GLY A 180 10.12 14.97 13.03
C GLY A 180 11.58 14.65 13.36
N THR A 181 11.98 13.37 13.21
CA THR A 181 13.32 12.89 13.60
C THR A 181 13.99 12.18 12.41
N PRO A 182 14.56 12.92 11.47
CA PRO A 182 15.24 12.35 10.32
C PRO A 182 16.51 11.59 10.72
N VAL A 183 16.66 10.38 10.21
CA VAL A 183 17.93 9.63 10.28
C VAL A 183 18.81 10.10 9.14
N LEU A 184 19.98 10.62 9.50
CA LEU A 184 20.95 11.16 8.56
C LEU A 184 21.89 10.08 8.04
N ASP A 185 22.21 9.09 8.90
CA ASP A 185 23.16 8.04 8.58
C ASP A 185 22.95 6.77 9.42
N VAL A 186 23.39 5.63 8.92
CA VAL A 186 23.51 4.37 9.69
C VAL A 186 24.98 4.17 10.03
N LEU A 187 25.26 4.14 11.33
CA LEU A 187 26.64 4.03 11.85
C LEU A 187 27.08 2.57 11.87
N THR A 188 28.26 2.33 11.30
CA THR A 188 28.84 0.98 11.23
C THR A 188 30.28 0.97 11.75
N THR A 189 30.67 -0.13 12.40
CA THR A 189 32.05 -0.40 12.80
C THR A 189 32.37 -1.86 12.47
N ASP A 190 33.47 -2.10 11.78
CA ASP A 190 33.89 -3.44 11.34
C ASP A 190 32.76 -4.22 10.60
N GLY A 191 32.02 -3.53 9.74
CA GLY A 191 30.93 -4.11 8.95
C GLY A 191 29.66 -4.45 9.74
N ARG A 192 29.53 -3.98 10.99
CA ARG A 192 28.35 -4.16 11.83
C ARG A 192 27.71 -2.83 12.14
N VAL A 193 26.39 -2.81 12.19
CA VAL A 193 25.60 -1.67 12.68
C VAL A 193 25.94 -1.46 14.17
N VAL A 194 26.18 -0.20 14.54
CA VAL A 194 26.40 0.21 15.94
C VAL A 194 25.45 1.32 16.36
N GLY A 195 24.71 1.94 15.43
CA GLY A 195 23.78 3.01 15.74
C GLY A 195 23.22 3.72 14.51
N VAL A 196 22.48 4.78 14.76
CA VAL A 196 22.02 5.73 13.74
C VAL A 196 22.35 7.15 14.17
N ARG A 197 22.58 8.02 13.20
CA ARG A 197 22.80 9.46 13.42
C ARG A 197 21.54 10.25 13.11
N THR A 198 21.19 11.16 14.02
CA THR A 198 20.14 12.15 13.83
C THR A 198 20.69 13.57 14.05
N ALA A 199 19.92 14.59 13.71
CA ALA A 199 20.29 15.98 14.00
C ALA A 199 20.35 16.27 15.52
N GLN A 200 19.71 15.42 16.35
CA GLN A 200 19.67 15.58 17.81
C GLN A 200 20.76 14.78 18.54
N GLY A 201 21.49 13.93 17.83
CA GLY A 201 22.57 13.08 18.35
C GLY A 201 22.53 11.67 17.76
N ASP A 202 23.52 10.87 18.16
CA ASP A 202 23.63 9.47 17.76
C ASP A 202 22.84 8.58 18.74
N ILE A 203 22.21 7.52 18.21
CA ILE A 203 21.46 6.53 18.99
C ILE A 203 22.15 5.18 18.79
N GLU A 204 22.65 4.56 19.84
CA GLU A 204 23.23 3.21 19.78
C GLU A 204 22.16 2.16 19.48
N CYS A 205 22.45 1.20 18.57
CA CYS A 205 21.55 0.07 18.33
C CYS A 205 22.28 -1.17 17.80
N GLU A 206 21.63 -2.34 17.97
CA GLU A 206 22.11 -3.63 17.45
C GLU A 206 21.58 -3.90 16.04
N TYR A 207 20.38 -3.42 15.74
CA TYR A 207 19.68 -3.67 14.47
C TYR A 207 19.06 -2.39 13.92
N VAL A 208 19.17 -2.24 12.61
CA VAL A 208 18.46 -1.20 11.85
C VAL A 208 17.57 -1.87 10.81
N VAL A 209 16.30 -1.46 10.77
CA VAL A 209 15.38 -1.81 9.70
C VAL A 209 15.19 -0.60 8.80
N ASN A 210 15.69 -0.68 7.57
CA ASN A 210 15.50 0.37 6.59
C ASN A 210 14.13 0.21 5.92
N ALA A 211 13.13 0.98 6.37
CA ALA A 211 11.79 1.08 5.81
C ALA A 211 11.54 2.49 5.22
N ALA A 212 12.58 3.15 4.72
CA ALA A 212 12.57 4.53 4.25
C ALA A 212 11.94 4.72 2.84
N GLY A 213 11.14 3.76 2.36
CA GLY A 213 10.38 3.88 1.12
C GLY A 213 11.27 4.19 -0.08
N MET A 214 10.93 5.21 -0.87
CA MET A 214 11.70 5.60 -2.06
C MET A 214 13.09 6.16 -1.74
N TRP A 215 13.39 6.52 -0.49
CA TRP A 215 14.72 6.97 -0.02
C TRP A 215 15.57 5.83 0.57
N ALA A 216 15.05 4.60 0.62
CA ALA A 216 15.75 3.47 1.25
C ALA A 216 17.08 3.16 0.57
N ARG A 217 17.19 3.35 -0.74
CA ARG A 217 18.42 3.15 -1.51
C ARG A 217 19.51 4.14 -1.08
N GLN A 218 19.22 5.44 -1.08
CA GLN A 218 20.19 6.48 -0.73
C GLN A 218 20.69 6.32 0.71
N LEU A 219 19.77 5.99 1.64
CA LEU A 219 20.14 5.74 3.04
C LEU A 219 21.09 4.53 3.16
N ALA A 220 20.80 3.44 2.45
CA ALA A 220 21.60 2.23 2.49
C ALA A 220 23.00 2.42 1.85
N GLU A 221 23.09 3.16 0.75
CA GLU A 221 24.35 3.46 0.05
C GLU A 221 25.36 4.18 0.97
N ARG A 222 24.89 5.07 1.86
CA ARG A 222 25.73 5.76 2.86
C ARG A 222 26.42 4.78 3.82
N SER A 223 25.83 3.63 4.10
CA SER A 223 26.41 2.58 4.94
C SER A 223 27.03 1.41 4.14
N GLY A 224 27.21 1.58 2.83
CA GLY A 224 27.84 0.59 1.96
C GLY A 224 26.93 -0.60 1.59
N VAL A 225 25.63 -0.48 1.78
CA VAL A 225 24.66 -1.53 1.46
C VAL A 225 23.91 -1.18 0.17
N THR A 226 23.83 -2.11 -0.77
CA THR A 226 23.06 -1.95 -2.00
C THR A 226 21.60 -2.40 -1.80
N VAL A 227 20.67 -1.47 -1.96
CA VAL A 227 19.23 -1.76 -2.01
C VAL A 227 18.75 -1.53 -3.45
N PRO A 228 18.36 -2.58 -4.20
CA PRO A 228 18.01 -2.46 -5.61
C PRO A 228 16.56 -2.02 -5.78
N ASN A 229 16.19 -0.84 -5.28
CA ASN A 229 14.90 -0.25 -5.53
C ASN A 229 15.01 0.96 -6.46
N GLN A 230 13.97 1.20 -7.24
CA GLN A 230 13.83 2.32 -8.15
C GLN A 230 12.45 2.94 -7.95
N ALA A 231 12.43 4.22 -7.57
CA ALA A 231 11.19 4.98 -7.54
C ALA A 231 10.68 5.23 -8.96
N ALA A 232 9.36 5.16 -9.14
CA ALA A 232 8.71 5.43 -10.40
C ALA A 232 7.41 6.21 -10.15
N GLU A 233 7.04 7.04 -11.13
CA GLU A 233 5.79 7.76 -11.11
C GLU A 233 4.64 6.81 -11.40
N HIS A 234 3.57 6.94 -10.64
CA HIS A 234 2.33 6.18 -10.81
C HIS A 234 1.14 7.07 -10.51
N TYR A 235 0.04 6.89 -11.23
CA TYR A 235 -1.11 7.78 -11.17
C TYR A 235 -2.42 7.00 -11.05
N TYR A 236 -3.38 7.63 -10.41
CA TYR A 236 -4.80 7.32 -10.53
C TYR A 236 -5.60 8.61 -10.75
N LEU A 237 -6.77 8.47 -11.34
CA LEU A 237 -7.75 9.55 -11.52
C LEU A 237 -8.85 9.41 -10.46
N LEU A 238 -9.31 10.51 -9.93
CA LEU A 238 -10.59 10.61 -9.21
C LEU A 238 -11.57 11.37 -10.09
N THR A 239 -12.71 10.78 -10.41
CA THR A 239 -13.74 11.47 -11.18
C THR A 239 -14.50 12.46 -10.30
N ASP A 240 -15.16 13.41 -10.92
CA ASP A 240 -16.26 14.14 -10.29
C ASP A 240 -17.36 13.17 -9.85
N PRO A 241 -18.32 13.60 -9.00
CA PRO A 241 -19.41 12.75 -8.52
C PRO A 241 -20.19 12.09 -9.66
N ILE A 242 -20.36 10.77 -9.59
CA ILE A 242 -21.18 9.99 -10.51
C ILE A 242 -22.57 9.80 -9.88
N PRO A 243 -23.65 10.33 -10.47
CA PRO A 243 -24.97 10.23 -9.88
C PRO A 243 -25.43 8.78 -9.67
N GLY A 244 -25.81 8.44 -8.45
CA GLY A 244 -26.31 7.11 -8.09
C GLY A 244 -25.23 6.03 -7.92
N LEU A 245 -23.97 6.42 -7.85
CA LEU A 245 -22.89 5.46 -7.55
C LEU A 245 -23.05 4.92 -6.13
N ASP A 246 -23.10 3.59 -6.01
CA ASP A 246 -23.12 2.92 -4.71
C ASP A 246 -21.69 2.94 -4.10
N PRO A 247 -21.49 3.50 -2.91
CA PRO A 247 -20.18 3.53 -2.25
C PRO A 247 -19.68 2.15 -1.80
N ASP A 248 -20.55 1.16 -1.72
CA ASP A 248 -20.23 -0.20 -1.26
C ASP A 248 -20.01 -1.21 -2.39
N LEU A 249 -19.87 -0.73 -3.64
CA LEU A 249 -19.46 -1.59 -4.75
C LEU A 249 -18.11 -2.28 -4.45
N PRO A 250 -17.93 -3.54 -4.88
CA PRO A 250 -16.66 -4.22 -4.78
C PRO A 250 -15.57 -3.46 -5.54
N VAL A 251 -14.31 -3.82 -5.30
CA VAL A 251 -13.22 -3.40 -6.19
C VAL A 251 -13.33 -4.19 -7.49
N LEU A 252 -13.11 -3.54 -8.63
CA LEU A 252 -13.01 -4.19 -9.94
C LEU A 252 -11.59 -3.98 -10.48
N GLU A 253 -10.93 -5.06 -10.92
CA GLU A 253 -9.65 -5.00 -11.60
C GLU A 253 -9.77 -5.57 -13.02
N ASP A 254 -9.33 -4.79 -14.01
CA ASP A 254 -9.28 -5.16 -15.42
C ASP A 254 -7.90 -4.90 -16.01
N PRO A 255 -6.95 -5.81 -15.83
CA PRO A 255 -5.61 -5.65 -16.39
C PRO A 255 -5.59 -5.58 -17.93
N GLY A 256 -6.60 -6.14 -18.60
CA GLY A 256 -6.77 -6.04 -20.06
C GLY A 256 -7.01 -4.62 -20.54
N SER A 257 -7.76 -3.84 -19.78
CA SER A 257 -7.99 -2.41 -20.00
C SER A 257 -7.03 -1.52 -19.19
N TYR A 258 -6.03 -2.09 -18.55
CA TYR A 258 -5.05 -1.41 -17.69
C TYR A 258 -5.66 -0.70 -16.47
N GLY A 259 -6.85 -1.09 -16.01
CA GLY A 259 -7.58 -0.36 -14.98
C GLY A 259 -7.89 -1.15 -13.73
N TYR A 260 -7.90 -0.46 -12.59
CA TYR A 260 -8.60 -0.88 -11.37
C TYR A 260 -9.55 0.22 -10.89
N TYR A 261 -10.66 -0.18 -10.31
CA TYR A 261 -11.79 0.72 -10.05
C TYR A 261 -12.34 0.46 -8.66
N ARG A 262 -12.61 1.52 -7.93
CA ARG A 262 -13.37 1.48 -6.69
C ARG A 262 -14.07 2.83 -6.42
N PRO A 263 -15.21 2.85 -5.75
CA PRO A 263 -15.78 4.11 -5.28
C PRO A 263 -14.84 4.85 -4.34
N GLU A 264 -14.76 6.18 -4.50
CA GLU A 264 -14.06 7.08 -3.59
C GLU A 264 -14.93 8.32 -3.37
N GLY A 265 -15.49 8.46 -2.17
CA GLY A 265 -16.57 9.43 -1.96
C GLY A 265 -17.76 9.18 -2.88
N ASP A 266 -18.21 10.22 -3.58
CA ASP A 266 -19.32 10.14 -4.54
C ASP A 266 -18.83 9.86 -5.99
N GLY A 267 -17.51 9.73 -6.19
CA GLY A 267 -16.88 9.47 -7.48
C GLY A 267 -16.20 8.11 -7.56
N MET A 268 -15.53 7.87 -8.67
CA MET A 268 -14.78 6.64 -8.95
C MET A 268 -13.27 6.93 -8.92
N MET A 269 -12.51 6.14 -8.18
CA MET A 269 -11.07 6.03 -8.37
C MET A 269 -10.81 5.09 -9.55
N ILE A 270 -10.09 5.59 -10.54
CA ILE A 270 -9.61 4.84 -11.70
C ILE A 270 -8.09 4.84 -11.64
N GLY A 271 -7.51 3.73 -11.19
CA GLY A 271 -6.07 3.57 -11.19
C GLY A 271 -5.60 2.78 -12.40
N LEU A 272 -4.32 2.87 -12.71
CA LEU A 272 -3.77 2.30 -13.93
C LEU A 272 -2.71 1.24 -13.63
N PHE A 273 -2.69 0.20 -14.47
CA PHE A 273 -1.65 -0.82 -14.55
C PHE A 273 -0.77 -0.56 -15.78
N GLU A 274 -0.29 0.66 -15.94
CA GLU A 274 0.51 1.02 -17.11
C GLU A 274 1.78 0.18 -17.21
N PRO A 275 2.08 -0.41 -18.39
CA PRO A 275 3.26 -1.27 -18.57
C PRO A 275 4.58 -0.49 -18.63
N VAL A 276 4.50 0.83 -18.84
CA VAL A 276 5.66 1.73 -18.93
C VAL A 276 5.46 2.90 -17.97
N CYS A 277 6.16 2.88 -16.86
CA CYS A 277 6.20 3.99 -15.91
C CYS A 277 7.41 4.90 -16.18
N ALA A 278 7.37 6.15 -15.71
CA ALA A 278 8.51 7.05 -15.71
C ALA A 278 9.37 6.77 -14.46
N PRO A 279 10.63 6.32 -14.61
CA PRO A 279 11.50 6.15 -13.46
C PRO A 279 11.88 7.53 -12.91
N TRP A 280 11.84 7.67 -11.60
CA TRP A 280 12.28 8.89 -10.94
C TRP A 280 13.76 8.75 -10.57
N HIS A 281 14.60 9.64 -11.11
CA HIS A 281 16.02 9.58 -10.84
C HIS A 281 16.29 9.74 -9.34
N VAL A 282 17.12 8.88 -8.79
CA VAL A 282 17.38 8.80 -7.34
C VAL A 282 17.80 10.13 -6.74
N ASP A 283 18.68 10.87 -7.45
CA ASP A 283 19.18 12.18 -6.99
C ASP A 283 18.16 13.31 -7.15
N ALA A 284 17.04 13.05 -7.85
CA ALA A 284 15.97 14.02 -8.04
C ALA A 284 14.82 13.86 -7.03
N ILE A 285 14.86 12.82 -6.17
CA ILE A 285 13.85 12.64 -5.13
C ILE A 285 14.12 13.66 -4.02
N PRO A 286 13.21 14.63 -3.77
CA PRO A 286 13.44 15.63 -2.72
C PRO A 286 13.60 14.98 -1.34
N GLU A 287 14.62 15.37 -0.61
CA GLU A 287 14.88 14.83 0.74
C GLU A 287 13.78 15.22 1.74
N ASP A 288 13.13 16.36 1.52
CA ASP A 288 12.09 16.95 2.37
C ASP A 288 10.66 16.72 1.85
N ALA A 289 10.49 15.90 0.80
CA ALA A 289 9.16 15.62 0.26
C ALA A 289 8.23 14.99 1.31
N SER A 290 7.08 15.60 1.48
CA SER A 290 6.04 15.21 2.43
C SER A 290 4.68 15.43 1.79
N PHE A 291 3.83 14.41 1.79
CA PHE A 291 2.52 14.44 1.10
C PHE A 291 2.63 14.96 -0.34
N LEU A 292 3.66 14.50 -1.04
CA LEU A 292 3.97 14.95 -2.38
C LEU A 292 2.94 14.45 -3.40
N THR A 293 2.48 15.35 -4.26
CA THR A 293 1.75 15.02 -5.49
C THR A 293 2.60 15.40 -6.70
N LEU A 294 2.51 14.58 -7.75
CA LEU A 294 3.18 14.86 -9.03
C LEU A 294 2.22 15.56 -9.99
N PRO A 295 2.71 16.45 -10.84
CA PRO A 295 1.88 16.98 -11.93
C PRO A 295 1.47 15.84 -12.87
N PRO A 296 0.24 15.85 -13.41
CA PRO A 296 -0.23 14.78 -14.29
C PRO A 296 0.54 14.74 -15.60
N ASP A 297 0.93 13.54 -16.02
CA ASP A 297 1.57 13.28 -17.33
C ASP A 297 0.51 12.74 -18.30
N TRP A 298 -0.30 13.64 -18.86
CA TRP A 298 -1.40 13.29 -19.75
C TRP A 298 -0.93 12.63 -21.06
N GLU A 299 0.26 12.97 -21.56
CA GLU A 299 0.79 12.38 -22.77
C GLU A 299 1.08 10.89 -22.60
N ARG A 300 1.72 10.52 -21.49
CA ARG A 300 2.05 9.12 -21.18
C ARG A 300 0.82 8.33 -20.70
N MET A 301 -0.03 8.95 -19.88
CA MET A 301 -1.16 8.26 -19.21
C MET A 301 -2.40 8.17 -20.11
N GLY A 302 -2.62 9.13 -21.01
CA GLY A 302 -3.83 9.25 -21.83
C GLY A 302 -4.26 7.96 -22.52
N PRO A 303 -3.37 7.25 -23.26
CA PRO A 303 -3.75 6.03 -23.95
C PRO A 303 -4.20 4.88 -23.06
N TYR A 304 -3.72 4.81 -21.82
CA TYR A 304 -4.14 3.81 -20.83
C TYR A 304 -5.42 4.25 -20.13
N LEU A 305 -5.52 5.54 -19.81
CA LEU A 305 -6.69 6.12 -19.18
C LEU A 305 -7.94 6.00 -20.05
N GLU A 306 -7.83 6.28 -21.35
CA GLU A 306 -8.94 6.10 -22.30
C GLU A 306 -9.48 4.65 -22.29
N LYS A 307 -8.59 3.65 -22.26
CA LYS A 307 -8.99 2.24 -22.18
C LYS A 307 -9.63 1.91 -20.84
N ALA A 308 -9.04 2.38 -19.74
CA ALA A 308 -9.58 2.16 -18.41
C ALA A 308 -10.98 2.81 -18.26
N MET A 309 -11.14 4.06 -18.66
CA MET A 309 -12.44 4.76 -18.61
C MET A 309 -13.49 4.11 -19.50
N ALA A 310 -13.11 3.47 -20.61
CA ALA A 310 -14.03 2.72 -21.45
C ALA A 310 -14.69 1.52 -20.72
N ARG A 311 -14.05 0.99 -19.66
CA ARG A 311 -14.65 -0.02 -18.78
C ARG A 311 -15.77 0.56 -17.91
N ILE A 312 -15.69 1.84 -17.56
CA ILE A 312 -16.68 2.57 -16.73
C ILE A 312 -17.23 3.74 -17.54
N PRO A 313 -18.20 3.53 -18.46
CA PRO A 313 -18.68 4.58 -19.38
C PRO A 313 -19.14 5.86 -18.67
N ALA A 314 -19.79 5.74 -17.50
CA ALA A 314 -20.20 6.91 -16.70
C ALA A 314 -19.04 7.83 -16.29
N SER A 315 -17.81 7.32 -16.21
CA SER A 315 -16.65 8.13 -15.89
C SER A 315 -16.24 9.10 -16.99
N MET A 316 -16.71 8.87 -18.24
CA MET A 316 -16.46 9.74 -19.39
C MET A 316 -17.50 10.87 -19.51
N GLU A 317 -18.57 10.81 -18.73
CA GLU A 317 -19.68 11.77 -18.74
C GLU A 317 -19.54 12.85 -17.66
N VAL A 318 -18.58 12.67 -16.74
CA VAL A 318 -18.26 13.58 -15.63
C VAL A 318 -16.81 14.07 -15.75
N GLY A 319 -16.45 15.12 -15.02
CA GLY A 319 -15.09 15.72 -15.07
C GLY A 319 -14.04 14.89 -14.36
#